data_4b63c483f0b3f8b29676d5541bd609e6
#
_entry.id   4b63c483f0b3f8b29676d5541bd609e6
#
_cell.length_a   1.000
_cell.length_b   1.000
_cell.length_c   1.000
_cell.angle_alpha   90.00
_cell.angle_beta   90.00
_cell.angle_gamma   90.00
#
_symmetry.space_group_name_H-M   'P 1'
#
loop_
_entity.id
_entity.type
_entity.pdbx_description
1 polymer ?
#
loop_
_entity_poly.entity_id
_entity_poly.type
_entity_poly.pdbx_seq_one_letter_code
_entity_poly.pdbx_strand_id
1 'polypeptide(L)'
;PAEPAMAYQARLDRSTYAPIYRDSIRSYAGLLSRFQIMDAPQSMEDHDDNVDLQGSSMQSFLTMVDELVLRDGGSYVMIDMMPENGADNFFDQMNDGRHPYLISIKRGDVINWQVSYERGREVVNQVTMRQLRSMPDPEGQYGSKVEPIYYVLTPGKVETYRLVKSDASRWSNQK
;
A
#
# COMPACT_ATOMS: atom_id res chain seq x y z
N PRO A 1 22.07 25.20 -17.72
CA PRO A 1 22.45 25.94 -16.55
C PRO A 1 21.37 25.76 -15.50
N ALA A 2 21.75 25.30 -14.29
CA ALA A 2 20.80 25.10 -13.21
C ALA A 2 20.30 26.47 -12.71
N GLU A 3 18.99 26.62 -12.58
CA GLU A 3 18.38 27.81 -12.01
C GLU A 3 18.83 27.99 -10.55
N PRO A 4 19.22 29.21 -10.11
CA PRO A 4 19.55 29.44 -8.70
C PRO A 4 18.38 29.10 -7.78
N ALA A 5 18.63 28.51 -6.62
CA ALA A 5 17.61 28.05 -5.69
C ALA A 5 16.62 29.16 -5.29
N MET A 6 17.09 30.39 -5.09
CA MET A 6 16.21 31.53 -4.77
C MET A 6 15.27 31.91 -5.93
N ALA A 7 15.75 31.82 -7.19
CA ALA A 7 14.91 32.10 -8.35
C ALA A 7 13.84 31.01 -8.53
N TYR A 8 14.21 29.76 -8.30
CA TYR A 8 13.29 28.63 -8.31
C TYR A 8 12.19 28.79 -7.25
N GLN A 9 12.55 29.13 -6.01
CA GLN A 9 11.60 29.36 -4.92
C GLN A 9 10.66 30.54 -5.24
N ALA A 10 11.20 31.66 -5.70
CA ALA A 10 10.40 32.82 -6.10
C ALA A 10 9.44 32.53 -7.26
N ARG A 11 9.79 31.58 -8.14
CA ARG A 11 8.91 31.12 -9.21
C ARG A 11 7.80 30.23 -8.67
N LEU A 12 8.11 29.32 -7.74
CA LEU A 12 7.12 28.47 -7.07
C LEU A 12 6.08 29.33 -6.31
N ASP A 13 6.53 30.32 -5.56
CA ASP A 13 5.68 31.21 -4.76
C ASP A 13 4.72 32.05 -5.62
N ARG A 14 5.08 32.34 -6.86
CA ARG A 14 4.25 33.04 -7.85
C ARG A 14 3.39 32.14 -8.72
N SER A 15 3.65 30.81 -8.68
CA SER A 15 2.92 29.85 -9.52
C SER A 15 1.52 29.63 -8.97
N THR A 16 0.51 29.90 -9.78
CA THR A 16 -0.88 29.55 -9.49
C THR A 16 -1.15 28.15 -10.05
N TYR A 17 -1.54 27.23 -9.20
CA TYR A 17 -1.92 25.87 -9.61
C TYR A 17 -3.44 25.75 -9.62
N ALA A 18 -4.01 25.50 -10.80
CA ALA A 18 -5.42 25.13 -10.92
C ALA A 18 -5.53 23.58 -10.80
N PRO A 19 -6.22 23.04 -9.81
CA PRO A 19 -6.24 21.59 -9.53
C PRO A 19 -7.18 20.81 -10.46
N ILE A 20 -7.28 21.20 -11.73
CA ILE A 20 -8.21 20.63 -12.71
C ILE A 20 -8.02 19.11 -12.82
N TYR A 21 -6.78 18.64 -12.91
CA TYR A 21 -6.48 17.21 -13.01
C TYR A 21 -6.96 16.43 -11.79
N ARG A 22 -6.66 16.94 -10.59
CA ARG A 22 -7.10 16.30 -9.34
C ARG A 22 -8.63 16.24 -9.23
N ASP A 23 -9.28 17.34 -9.54
CA ASP A 23 -10.74 17.46 -9.42
C ASP A 23 -11.44 16.60 -10.47
N SER A 24 -10.85 16.44 -11.67
CA SER A 24 -11.33 15.52 -12.69
C SER A 24 -11.21 14.06 -12.22
N ILE A 25 -10.05 13.65 -11.68
CA ILE A 25 -9.85 12.29 -11.14
C ILE A 25 -10.90 11.98 -10.08
N ARG A 26 -11.10 12.88 -9.11
CA ARG A 26 -12.09 12.69 -8.04
C ARG A 26 -13.51 12.57 -8.57
N SER A 27 -13.86 13.38 -9.56
CA SER A 27 -15.18 13.31 -10.19
C SER A 27 -15.40 11.97 -10.90
N TYR A 28 -14.40 11.48 -11.63
CA TYR A 28 -14.48 10.18 -12.30
C TYR A 28 -14.48 9.01 -11.32
N ALA A 29 -13.64 9.03 -10.30
CA ALA A 29 -13.63 8.02 -9.25
C ALA A 29 -15.00 7.96 -8.54
N GLY A 30 -15.60 9.10 -8.21
CA GLY A 30 -16.94 9.17 -7.63
C GLY A 30 -18.06 8.64 -8.54
N LEU A 31 -17.85 8.59 -9.86
CA LEU A 31 -18.78 7.93 -10.79
C LEU A 31 -18.59 6.41 -10.82
N LEU A 32 -17.33 5.93 -10.76
CA LEU A 32 -16.99 4.51 -10.78
C LEU A 32 -17.40 3.82 -9.48
N SER A 33 -17.25 4.49 -8.35
CA SER A 33 -17.56 3.95 -7.02
C SER A 33 -19.05 3.76 -6.70
N ARG A 34 -19.93 3.96 -7.65
CA ARG A 34 -21.39 3.66 -7.52
C ARG A 34 -21.64 2.18 -7.75
N PHE A 35 -21.11 1.33 -6.89
CA PHE A 35 -21.43 -0.10 -6.92
C PHE A 35 -22.16 -0.50 -5.63
N GLN A 36 -22.83 -1.62 -5.70
CA GLN A 36 -23.48 -2.25 -4.55
C GLN A 36 -23.10 -3.72 -4.54
N ILE A 37 -22.61 -4.20 -3.42
CA ILE A 37 -22.35 -5.62 -3.23
C ILE A 37 -23.71 -6.28 -2.91
N MET A 38 -24.06 -7.27 -3.72
CA MET A 38 -25.27 -8.05 -3.55
C MET A 38 -24.92 -9.36 -2.86
N ASP A 39 -25.74 -9.78 -1.89
CA ASP A 39 -25.58 -11.06 -1.19
C ASP A 39 -24.19 -11.25 -0.54
N ALA A 40 -23.66 -10.20 0.09
CA ALA A 40 -22.40 -10.30 0.82
C ALA A 40 -22.50 -11.33 1.96
N PRO A 41 -21.46 -12.13 2.20
CA PRO A 41 -21.39 -12.95 3.40
C PRO A 41 -21.43 -12.09 4.67
N GLN A 42 -22.06 -12.57 5.74
CA GLN A 42 -22.17 -11.84 7.01
C GLN A 42 -20.81 -11.36 7.53
N SER A 43 -19.76 -12.19 7.42
CA SER A 43 -18.39 -11.85 7.82
C SER A 43 -17.80 -10.65 7.06
N MET A 44 -18.32 -10.33 5.88
CA MET A 44 -17.92 -9.16 5.12
C MET A 44 -18.72 -7.93 5.54
N GLU A 45 -20.02 -8.12 5.81
CA GLU A 45 -20.90 -7.05 6.31
C GLU A 45 -20.46 -6.57 7.69
N ASP A 46 -20.02 -7.47 8.57
CA ASP A 46 -19.57 -7.17 9.93
C ASP A 46 -18.32 -6.25 9.97
N HIS A 47 -17.59 -6.16 8.86
CA HIS A 47 -16.34 -5.37 8.75
C HIS A 47 -16.37 -4.33 7.64
N ASP A 48 -17.55 -4.06 7.05
CA ASP A 48 -17.67 -3.11 5.94
C ASP A 48 -17.31 -1.66 6.31
N ASP A 49 -17.36 -1.31 7.57
CA ASP A 49 -16.99 0.01 8.09
C ASP A 49 -15.48 0.21 8.34
N ASN A 50 -14.69 -0.86 8.28
CA ASN A 50 -13.25 -0.83 8.56
C ASN A 50 -12.47 -1.88 7.78
N VAL A 51 -12.56 -1.85 6.46
CA VAL A 51 -11.93 -2.88 5.59
C VAL A 51 -10.42 -2.79 5.50
N ASP A 52 -9.82 -1.67 5.90
CA ASP A 52 -8.38 -1.38 5.79
C ASP A 52 -7.68 -1.17 7.14
N LEU A 53 -8.37 -1.43 8.26
CA LEU A 53 -7.94 -1.12 9.62
C LEU A 53 -7.67 0.38 9.89
N GLN A 54 -8.15 1.26 9.01
CA GLN A 54 -8.02 2.72 9.14
C GLN A 54 -9.39 3.42 9.24
N GLY A 55 -10.46 2.63 9.32
CA GLY A 55 -11.84 3.11 9.41
C GLY A 55 -12.46 3.45 8.05
N SER A 56 -11.93 2.92 6.96
CA SER A 56 -12.53 3.08 5.64
C SER A 56 -13.60 2.04 5.40
N SER A 57 -14.78 2.46 4.94
CA SER A 57 -15.76 1.53 4.39
C SER A 57 -15.27 0.95 3.05
N MET A 58 -15.85 -0.19 2.64
CA MET A 58 -15.52 -0.80 1.35
C MET A 58 -15.71 0.19 0.20
N GLN A 59 -16.76 0.97 0.21
CA GLN A 59 -17.01 1.99 -0.83
C GLN A 59 -15.92 3.07 -0.81
N SER A 60 -15.54 3.58 0.36
CA SER A 60 -14.49 4.59 0.49
C SER A 60 -13.13 4.05 0.06
N PHE A 61 -12.82 2.80 0.44
CA PHE A 61 -11.59 2.12 0.04
C PHE A 61 -11.50 1.95 -1.48
N LEU A 62 -12.57 1.47 -2.13
CA LEU A 62 -12.58 1.28 -3.57
C LEU A 62 -12.55 2.62 -4.32
N THR A 63 -13.20 3.67 -3.81
CA THR A 63 -13.07 5.03 -4.36
C THR A 63 -11.62 5.50 -4.35
N MET A 64 -10.90 5.26 -3.25
CA MET A 64 -9.47 5.58 -3.15
C MET A 64 -8.63 4.76 -4.15
N VAL A 65 -8.94 3.47 -4.34
CA VAL A 65 -8.28 2.62 -5.33
C VAL A 65 -8.53 3.14 -6.74
N ASP A 66 -9.77 3.55 -7.08
CA ASP A 66 -10.12 4.14 -8.36
C ASP A 66 -9.36 5.46 -8.61
N GLU A 67 -9.24 6.31 -7.60
CA GLU A 67 -8.40 7.52 -7.70
C GLU A 67 -6.94 7.17 -8.03
N LEU A 68 -6.37 6.13 -7.39
CA LEU A 68 -5.01 5.66 -7.66
C LEU A 68 -4.88 5.11 -9.10
N VAL A 69 -5.85 4.32 -9.55
CA VAL A 69 -5.88 3.76 -10.91
C VAL A 69 -5.93 4.88 -11.96
N LEU A 70 -6.80 5.86 -11.77
CA LEU A 70 -6.94 6.99 -12.69
C LEU A 70 -5.70 7.89 -12.71
N ARG A 71 -5.04 8.04 -11.56
CA ARG A 71 -3.85 8.89 -11.43
C ARG A 71 -2.58 8.22 -11.92
N ASP A 72 -2.35 6.97 -11.54
CA ASP A 72 -1.08 6.26 -11.70
C ASP A 72 -1.14 5.21 -12.83
N GLY A 73 -2.30 5.04 -13.46
CA GLY A 73 -2.56 4.06 -14.53
C GLY A 73 -2.67 2.62 -14.03
N GLY A 74 -2.82 2.41 -12.72
CA GLY A 74 -3.00 1.11 -12.09
C GLY A 74 -2.78 1.14 -10.59
N SER A 75 -3.39 0.21 -9.89
CA SER A 75 -3.21 -0.04 -8.46
C SER A 75 -3.34 -1.53 -8.21
N TYR A 76 -2.82 -1.99 -7.09
CA TYR A 76 -2.98 -3.36 -6.63
C TYR A 76 -3.68 -3.35 -5.28
N VAL A 77 -4.50 -4.35 -5.03
CA VAL A 77 -5.12 -4.59 -3.73
C VAL A 77 -4.56 -5.90 -3.19
N MET A 78 -4.00 -5.86 -2.01
CA MET A 78 -3.54 -7.03 -1.27
C MET A 78 -4.48 -7.30 -0.11
N ILE A 79 -4.79 -8.56 0.10
CA ILE A 79 -5.51 -9.02 1.28
C ILE A 79 -4.45 -9.55 2.25
N ASP A 80 -4.49 -9.06 3.47
CA ASP A 80 -3.61 -9.49 4.55
C ASP A 80 -4.44 -9.85 5.79
N MET A 81 -3.83 -10.53 6.74
CA MET A 81 -4.45 -10.95 7.98
C MET A 81 -3.74 -10.30 9.15
N MET A 82 -4.50 -9.85 10.14
CA MET A 82 -3.92 -9.34 11.38
C MET A 82 -2.99 -10.39 12.01
N PRO A 83 -1.84 -9.97 12.58
CA PRO A 83 -0.91 -10.88 13.24
C PRO A 83 -1.57 -11.63 14.39
N GLU A 84 -1.09 -12.83 14.68
CA GLU A 84 -1.57 -13.62 15.81
C GLU A 84 -1.19 -12.97 17.14
N ASN A 85 -2.18 -12.81 18.01
CA ASN A 85 -1.98 -12.26 19.36
C ASN A 85 -1.76 -13.35 20.43
N GLY A 86 -1.25 -14.54 20.02
CA GLY A 86 -0.99 -15.66 20.94
C GLY A 86 -2.24 -16.42 21.35
N ALA A 87 -3.29 -16.40 20.54
CA ALA A 87 -4.48 -17.22 20.73
C ALA A 87 -4.15 -18.69 20.54
N ASP A 88 -4.15 -19.48 21.62
CA ASP A 88 -3.75 -20.89 21.61
C ASP A 88 -4.86 -21.84 21.11
N ASN A 89 -6.09 -21.37 20.95
CA ASN A 89 -7.23 -22.18 20.54
C ASN A 89 -8.20 -21.42 19.63
N PHE A 90 -9.05 -22.17 18.94
CA PHE A 90 -10.02 -21.65 17.98
C PHE A 90 -11.03 -20.66 18.62
N PHE A 91 -11.38 -20.85 19.88
CA PHE A 91 -12.33 -20.00 20.58
C PHE A 91 -11.71 -18.62 20.89
N ASP A 92 -10.45 -18.59 21.27
CA ASP A 92 -9.71 -17.34 21.49
C ASP A 92 -9.49 -16.62 20.16
N GLN A 93 -9.26 -17.35 19.07
CA GLN A 93 -9.17 -16.77 17.73
C GLN A 93 -10.48 -16.10 17.27
N MET A 94 -11.63 -16.69 17.56
CA MET A 94 -12.92 -16.08 17.24
C MET A 94 -13.20 -14.82 18.08
N ASN A 95 -12.74 -14.79 19.33
CA ASN A 95 -12.93 -13.66 20.23
C ASN A 95 -11.88 -12.54 20.04
N ASP A 96 -10.78 -12.83 19.34
CA ASP A 96 -9.67 -11.90 19.11
C ASP A 96 -10.01 -10.80 18.07
N GLY A 97 -11.18 -10.90 17.42
CA GLY A 97 -11.65 -9.92 16.45
C GLY A 97 -10.80 -9.83 15.18
N ARG A 98 -9.92 -10.81 14.95
CA ARG A 98 -9.07 -10.85 13.77
C ARG A 98 -9.89 -11.09 12.50
N HIS A 99 -9.68 -10.26 11.53
CA HIS A 99 -10.29 -10.40 10.22
C HIS A 99 -9.30 -10.05 9.12
N PRO A 100 -9.52 -10.54 7.90
CA PRO A 100 -8.76 -10.10 6.75
C PRO A 100 -9.00 -8.61 6.49
N TYR A 101 -7.96 -7.91 6.08
CA TYR A 101 -8.06 -6.50 5.72
C TYR A 101 -7.40 -6.22 4.37
N LEU A 102 -7.79 -5.10 3.77
CA LEU A 102 -7.34 -4.70 2.45
C LEU A 102 -6.23 -3.65 2.55
N ILE A 103 -5.21 -3.83 1.72
CA ILE A 103 -4.11 -2.88 1.58
C ILE A 103 -4.07 -2.42 0.13
N SER A 104 -4.15 -1.11 -0.08
CA SER A 104 -3.95 -0.54 -1.40
C SER A 104 -2.45 -0.31 -1.65
N ILE A 105 -1.95 -0.79 -2.79
CA ILE A 105 -0.56 -0.70 -3.19
C ILE A 105 -0.48 0.08 -4.50
N LYS A 106 0.30 1.16 -4.50
CA LYS A 106 0.51 1.97 -5.69
C LYS A 106 1.27 1.17 -6.74
N ARG A 107 0.94 1.39 -8.01
CA ARG A 107 1.64 0.73 -9.12
C ARG A 107 3.16 0.87 -9.05
N GLY A 108 3.67 2.05 -8.69
CA GLY A 108 5.11 2.30 -8.58
C GLY A 108 5.81 1.62 -7.41
N ASP A 109 5.06 1.05 -6.46
CA ASP A 109 5.60 0.32 -5.33
C ASP A 109 5.76 -1.18 -5.60
N VAL A 110 5.12 -1.70 -6.65
CA VAL A 110 5.43 -3.04 -7.19
C VAL A 110 6.60 -2.89 -8.17
N ILE A 111 7.77 -3.34 -7.74
CA ILE A 111 9.03 -3.11 -8.47
C ILE A 111 9.44 -4.28 -9.36
N ASN A 112 8.99 -5.49 -9.07
CA ASN A 112 9.27 -6.67 -9.88
C ASN A 112 8.23 -7.76 -9.65
N TRP A 113 8.02 -8.62 -10.65
CA TRP A 113 7.25 -9.85 -10.53
C TRP A 113 7.82 -10.92 -11.46
N GLN A 114 7.59 -12.18 -11.12
CA GLN A 114 7.97 -13.33 -11.94
C GLN A 114 6.73 -14.17 -12.23
N VAL A 115 6.67 -14.64 -13.45
CA VAL A 115 5.57 -15.48 -13.93
C VAL A 115 6.10 -16.80 -14.44
N SER A 116 5.30 -17.86 -14.32
CA SER A 116 5.47 -19.13 -15.00
C SER A 116 4.22 -19.47 -15.82
N TYR A 117 4.35 -20.44 -16.69
CA TYR A 117 3.23 -20.95 -17.45
C TYR A 117 2.85 -22.34 -16.94
N GLU A 118 1.68 -22.48 -16.34
CA GLU A 118 1.15 -23.72 -15.85
C GLU A 118 -0.16 -24.07 -16.56
N ARG A 119 -0.22 -25.24 -17.17
CA ARG A 119 -1.41 -25.73 -17.90
C ARG A 119 -1.97 -24.70 -18.91
N GLY A 120 -1.10 -23.98 -19.59
CA GLY A 120 -1.50 -22.96 -20.58
C GLY A 120 -2.00 -21.64 -19.99
N ARG A 121 -1.80 -21.42 -18.71
CA ARG A 121 -2.12 -20.15 -18.04
C ARG A 121 -0.87 -19.53 -17.44
N GLU A 122 -0.81 -18.22 -17.48
CA GLU A 122 0.20 -17.44 -16.78
C GLU A 122 -0.11 -17.41 -15.29
N VAL A 123 0.87 -17.79 -14.47
CA VAL A 123 0.76 -17.80 -13.00
C VAL A 123 1.87 -16.92 -12.44
N VAL A 124 1.51 -15.97 -11.59
CA VAL A 124 2.47 -15.12 -10.89
C VAL A 124 3.07 -15.89 -9.72
N ASN A 125 4.37 -16.13 -9.75
CA ASN A 125 5.09 -16.90 -8.72
C ASN A 125 5.75 -16.03 -7.67
N GLN A 126 6.06 -14.79 -8.02
CA GLN A 126 6.71 -13.87 -7.11
C GLN A 126 6.26 -12.45 -7.42
N VAL A 127 6.03 -11.68 -6.38
CA VAL A 127 5.84 -10.23 -6.45
C VAL A 127 6.81 -9.57 -5.47
N THR A 128 7.55 -8.59 -5.94
CA THR A 128 8.42 -7.78 -5.08
C THR A 128 7.86 -6.36 -5.01
N MET A 129 7.60 -5.90 -3.80
CA MET A 129 7.09 -4.55 -3.57
C MET A 129 7.94 -3.81 -2.55
N ARG A 130 7.89 -2.48 -2.66
CA ARG A 130 8.56 -1.54 -1.77
C ARG A 130 7.53 -0.75 -1.00
N GLN A 131 7.66 -0.65 0.30
CA GLN A 131 6.91 0.27 1.15
C GLN A 131 7.85 1.25 1.85
N LEU A 132 7.46 2.51 1.92
CA LEU A 132 8.13 3.49 2.74
C LEU A 132 7.50 3.48 4.14
N ARG A 133 8.28 3.11 5.15
CA ARG A 133 7.84 3.12 6.56
C ARG A 133 8.52 4.24 7.31
N SER A 134 7.72 4.99 8.07
CA SER A 134 8.22 5.91 9.08
C SER A 134 8.58 5.11 10.33
N MET A 135 9.83 5.22 10.75
CA MET A 135 10.34 4.57 11.96
C MET A 135 10.86 5.66 12.91
N PRO A 136 10.81 5.45 14.24
CA PRO A 136 11.45 6.36 15.17
C PRO A 136 12.94 6.50 14.83
N ASP A 137 13.43 7.73 14.85
CA ASP A 137 14.85 7.99 14.65
C ASP A 137 15.61 7.65 15.94
N PRO A 138 16.53 6.68 15.94
CA PRO A 138 17.26 6.30 17.14
C PRO A 138 18.20 7.41 17.66
N GLU A 139 18.57 8.38 16.82
CA GLU A 139 19.41 9.51 17.19
C GLU A 139 18.62 10.74 17.61
N GLY A 140 17.30 10.76 17.38
CA GLY A 140 16.40 11.88 17.68
C GLY A 140 15.27 11.50 18.61
N GLN A 141 15.13 12.21 19.75
CA GLN A 141 14.10 11.90 20.76
C GLN A 141 12.66 11.95 20.21
N TYR A 142 12.40 12.75 19.18
CA TYR A 142 11.08 12.94 18.57
C TYR A 142 11.13 12.88 17.04
N GLY A 143 12.27 12.49 16.48
CA GLY A 143 12.46 12.39 15.04
C GLY A 143 11.85 11.11 14.46
N SER A 144 11.43 11.16 13.21
CA SER A 144 11.09 9.98 12.44
C SER A 144 11.93 9.92 11.17
N LYS A 145 12.39 8.73 10.84
CA LYS A 145 13.14 8.44 9.62
C LYS A 145 12.29 7.57 8.71
N VAL A 146 12.21 7.94 7.45
CA VAL A 146 11.50 7.14 6.44
C VAL A 146 12.49 6.18 5.80
N GLU A 147 12.24 4.88 5.94
CA GLU A 147 13.07 3.83 5.34
C GLU A 147 12.26 2.96 4.38
N PRO A 148 12.86 2.57 3.24
CA PRO A 148 12.25 1.61 2.34
C PRO A 148 12.36 0.20 2.91
N ILE A 149 11.22 -0.50 2.98
CA ILE A 149 11.13 -1.92 3.29
C ILE A 149 10.70 -2.63 2.01
N TYR A 150 11.35 -3.74 1.71
CA TYR A 150 11.06 -4.56 0.55
C TYR A 150 10.42 -5.86 1.00
N TYR A 151 9.30 -6.20 0.37
CA TYR A 151 8.59 -7.44 0.57
C TYR A 151 8.70 -8.30 -0.68
N VAL A 152 9.08 -9.54 -0.51
CA VAL A 152 9.07 -10.55 -1.56
C VAL A 152 7.99 -11.56 -1.22
N LEU A 153 6.92 -11.52 -1.99
CA LEU A 153 5.76 -12.40 -1.85
C LEU A 153 5.93 -13.58 -2.80
N THR A 154 5.90 -14.78 -2.27
CA THR A 154 5.83 -16.04 -3.01
C THR A 154 4.69 -16.89 -2.45
N PRO A 155 4.15 -17.85 -3.19
CA PRO A 155 3.08 -18.71 -2.68
C PRO A 155 3.45 -19.33 -1.33
N GLY A 156 2.67 -19.02 -0.29
CA GLY A 156 2.87 -19.49 1.07
C GLY A 156 4.02 -18.86 1.86
N LYS A 157 4.70 -17.84 1.32
CA LYS A 157 5.82 -17.20 2.02
C LYS A 157 5.92 -15.70 1.74
N VAL A 158 6.16 -14.93 2.81
CA VAL A 158 6.48 -13.49 2.76
C VAL A 158 7.86 -13.28 3.35
N GLU A 159 8.77 -12.70 2.60
CA GLU A 159 10.10 -12.32 3.07
C GLU A 159 10.21 -10.79 3.12
N THR A 160 10.78 -10.29 4.20
CA THR A 160 10.97 -8.84 4.41
C THR A 160 12.45 -8.51 4.39
N TYR A 161 12.84 -7.52 3.59
CA TYR A 161 14.22 -7.07 3.46
C TYR A 161 14.34 -5.58 3.80
N ARG A 162 15.37 -5.25 4.55
CA ARG A 162 15.79 -3.86 4.80
C ARG A 162 17.16 -3.63 4.22
N LEU A 163 17.37 -2.45 3.65
CA LEU A 163 18.69 -2.04 3.20
C LEU A 163 19.42 -1.37 4.37
N VAL A 164 20.45 -2.02 4.87
CA VAL A 164 21.32 -1.46 5.91
C VAL A 164 22.59 -0.94 5.26
N LYS A 165 22.93 0.32 5.54
CA LYS A 165 24.19 0.89 5.11
C LYS A 165 25.29 0.31 6.00
N SER A 166 26.17 -0.53 5.44
CA SER A 166 27.35 -1.00 6.17
C SER A 166 28.43 0.07 6.14
N ASP A 167 29.25 0.16 7.17
CA ASP A 167 30.39 1.10 7.30
C ASP A 167 31.42 0.96 6.18
N ALA A 168 31.35 -0.08 5.38
CA ALA A 168 32.24 -0.38 4.26
C ALA A 168 31.69 0.04 2.88
N SER A 169 30.78 1.03 2.80
CA SER A 169 30.18 1.51 1.55
C SER A 169 29.49 0.44 0.68
N ARG A 170 29.17 -0.72 1.22
CA ARG A 170 28.40 -1.78 0.55
C ARG A 170 27.02 -1.94 1.20
N TRP A 171 25.99 -2.00 0.37
CA TRP A 171 24.67 -2.36 0.81
C TRP A 171 24.61 -3.86 1.13
N SER A 172 24.14 -4.22 2.32
CA SER A 172 23.90 -5.61 2.70
C SER A 172 22.41 -5.84 2.93
N ASN A 173 21.93 -7.02 2.55
CA ASN A 173 20.56 -7.44 2.79
C ASN A 173 20.48 -8.09 4.17
N GLN A 174 19.62 -7.59 5.06
CA GLN A 174 19.22 -8.30 6.28
C GLN A 174 17.85 -8.92 6.05
N LYS A 175 17.76 -10.21 6.34
CA LYS A 175 16.51 -10.98 6.38
C LYS A 175 15.81 -10.77 7.71
#